data_0bc083c2870351d8ad6156b84c27b985
#
_entry.id   0bc083c2870351d8ad6156b84c27b985
#
_cell.length_a   1.000
_cell.length_b   1.000
_cell.length_c   1.000
_cell.angle_alpha   90.00
_cell.angle_beta   90.00
_cell.angle_gamma   90.00
#
_symmetry.space_group_name_H-M   'P 1'
#
loop_
_entity.id
_entity.type
_entity.pdbx_description
1 polymer ?
#
loop_
_entity_poly.entity_id
_entity_poly.type
_entity_poly.pdbx_seq_one_letter_code
_entity_poly.pdbx_strand_id
1 'polypeptide(L)'
;MFYIGSFWRDSKADFDENAPEPDTRAMESHSGIYLAASLAVVSLFPLLHYQLQSRALDSLQTASAIPKIDHFGSWQRHSVNQEIWKPIIHQPDLELTDTYTSNQGSIQLDIGYFHKQRDGSEAVSSNNRLVDPYGGDWKIVSSSVVETSKFPVLETTIGRAERKLLVWQWYRMGDLQTYSPYKAKFYEAYMRIFSGRTDGAFITLSTPLDEDRKAARKKLLSFYNQAIDDLNRQLYDLGK
;
A
#
# COMPACT_ATOMS: atom_id res chain seq x y z
N MET A 1 12.33 -37.40 3.67
CA MET A 1 13.17 -38.18 2.75
C MET A 1 12.46 -38.15 1.40
N PHE A 2 12.81 -37.19 0.55
CA PHE A 2 12.15 -36.99 -0.76
C PHE A 2 13.03 -37.56 -1.85
N TYR A 3 12.49 -38.55 -2.57
CA TYR A 3 13.09 -39.17 -3.72
C TYR A 3 12.75 -38.29 -4.96
N ILE A 4 13.67 -37.47 -5.46
CA ILE A 4 13.62 -36.82 -6.75
C ILE A 4 14.87 -37.25 -7.51
N GLY A 5 14.77 -38.34 -8.27
CA GLY A 5 15.93 -38.85 -8.99
C GLY A 5 15.67 -40.04 -9.86
N SER A 6 14.69 -39.98 -10.79
CA SER A 6 14.57 -41.05 -11.78
C SER A 6 13.82 -40.68 -13.08
N PHE A 7 13.91 -39.41 -13.52
CA PHE A 7 13.22 -39.01 -14.76
C PHE A 7 14.15 -38.66 -15.93
N TRP A 8 15.45 -38.86 -15.77
CA TRP A 8 16.40 -38.71 -16.87
C TRP A 8 17.03 -40.09 -17.17
N ARG A 9 16.28 -40.90 -17.91
CA ARG A 9 16.88 -42.06 -18.55
C ARG A 9 17.19 -41.64 -19.97
N ASP A 10 18.48 -41.31 -20.24
CA ASP A 10 18.97 -41.03 -21.57
C ASP A 10 18.68 -42.25 -22.43
N SER A 11 17.77 -42.12 -23.40
CA SER A 11 17.71 -43.05 -24.50
C SER A 11 19.04 -42.90 -25.28
N LYS A 12 19.79 -44.00 -25.42
CA LYS A 12 20.94 -44.02 -26.31
C LYS A 12 20.47 -43.61 -27.69
N ALA A 13 20.79 -42.38 -28.09
CA ALA A 13 20.64 -41.96 -29.46
C ALA A 13 21.62 -42.79 -30.28
N ASP A 14 21.14 -43.59 -31.25
CA ASP A 14 21.95 -44.18 -32.27
C ASP A 14 22.64 -43.04 -33.02
N PHE A 15 23.97 -43.01 -32.93
CA PHE A 15 24.80 -42.08 -33.71
C PHE A 15 24.71 -42.52 -35.15
N ASP A 16 23.97 -41.77 -35.97
CA ASP A 16 24.03 -41.88 -37.40
C ASP A 16 25.33 -41.23 -37.90
N GLU A 17 26.29 -42.05 -38.26
CA GLU A 17 27.65 -41.66 -38.73
C GLU A 17 27.62 -40.86 -40.04
N ASN A 18 26.47 -40.74 -40.70
CA ASN A 18 26.25 -40.00 -41.94
C ASN A 18 25.38 -38.73 -41.76
N ALA A 19 25.14 -38.29 -40.54
CA ALA A 19 24.40 -37.05 -40.32
C ALA A 19 25.25 -35.86 -40.85
N PRO A 20 24.68 -34.98 -41.67
CA PRO A 20 25.41 -33.78 -42.13
C PRO A 20 25.81 -32.95 -40.92
N GLU A 21 27.08 -32.53 -40.89
CA GLU A 21 27.57 -31.64 -39.83
C GLU A 21 26.65 -30.41 -39.72
N PRO A 22 26.20 -30.05 -38.53
CA PRO A 22 25.37 -28.87 -38.35
C PRO A 22 26.16 -27.64 -38.81
N ASP A 23 25.55 -26.82 -39.65
CA ASP A 23 26.14 -25.57 -40.15
C ASP A 23 26.37 -24.59 -38.98
N THR A 24 27.56 -24.68 -38.40
CA THR A 24 27.97 -23.87 -37.23
C THR A 24 28.05 -22.38 -37.56
N ARG A 25 28.12 -21.99 -38.82
CA ARG A 25 28.19 -20.58 -39.26
C ARG A 25 26.86 -19.84 -39.04
N ALA A 26 25.71 -20.53 -39.19
CA ALA A 26 24.41 -19.93 -38.92
C ALA A 26 24.17 -19.75 -37.42
N MET A 27 24.72 -20.63 -36.58
CA MET A 27 24.56 -20.56 -35.11
C MET A 27 25.44 -19.47 -34.48
N GLU A 28 26.63 -19.19 -35.03
CA GLU A 28 27.50 -18.11 -34.54
C GLU A 28 26.94 -16.72 -34.83
N SER A 29 26.24 -16.53 -35.96
CA SER A 29 25.64 -15.23 -36.31
C SER A 29 24.50 -14.81 -35.38
N HIS A 30 23.72 -15.76 -34.86
CA HIS A 30 22.59 -15.44 -33.97
C HIS A 30 23.02 -15.27 -32.51
N SER A 31 24.08 -15.94 -32.06
CA SER A 31 24.54 -15.81 -30.67
C SER A 31 25.06 -14.39 -30.38
N GLY A 32 25.69 -13.72 -31.33
CA GLY A 32 26.11 -12.32 -31.19
C GLY A 32 24.95 -11.35 -31.02
N ILE A 33 23.85 -11.59 -31.73
CA ILE A 33 22.63 -10.76 -31.63
C ILE A 33 21.95 -10.93 -30.26
N TYR A 34 21.86 -12.16 -29.76
CA TYR A 34 21.28 -12.42 -28.42
C TYR A 34 22.14 -11.85 -27.29
N LEU A 35 23.46 -11.90 -27.44
CA LEU A 35 24.42 -11.34 -26.50
C LEU A 35 24.31 -9.79 -26.49
N ALA A 36 24.24 -9.17 -27.67
CA ALA A 36 24.03 -7.73 -27.79
C ALA A 36 22.67 -7.28 -27.23
N ALA A 37 21.59 -8.04 -27.50
CA ALA A 37 20.27 -7.77 -26.97
C ALA A 37 20.21 -7.89 -25.44
N SER A 38 20.83 -8.90 -24.86
CA SER A 38 20.87 -9.06 -23.39
C SER A 38 21.72 -7.98 -22.74
N LEU A 39 22.84 -7.58 -23.31
CA LEU A 39 23.65 -6.46 -22.84
C LEU A 39 22.87 -5.12 -22.93
N ALA A 40 22.10 -4.90 -23.99
CA ALA A 40 21.27 -3.73 -24.15
C ALA A 40 20.17 -3.68 -23.07
N VAL A 41 19.50 -4.80 -22.77
CA VAL A 41 18.49 -4.88 -21.72
C VAL A 41 19.10 -4.62 -20.35
N VAL A 42 20.25 -5.23 -20.04
CA VAL A 42 20.96 -5.03 -18.75
C VAL A 42 21.47 -3.60 -18.60
N SER A 43 21.90 -2.95 -19.69
CA SER A 43 22.39 -1.57 -19.66
C SER A 43 21.25 -0.53 -19.62
N LEU A 44 20.09 -0.84 -20.19
CA LEU A 44 18.91 0.02 -20.13
C LEU A 44 18.32 0.11 -18.70
N PHE A 45 18.44 -0.93 -17.91
CA PHE A 45 17.88 -0.98 -16.57
C PHE A 45 18.47 0.09 -15.63
N PRO A 46 19.81 0.28 -15.51
CA PRO A 46 20.39 1.35 -14.70
C PRO A 46 20.05 2.76 -15.22
N LEU A 47 20.00 2.94 -16.55
CA LEU A 47 19.62 4.20 -17.17
C LEU A 47 18.16 4.57 -16.89
N LEU A 48 17.26 3.60 -16.99
CA LEU A 48 15.86 3.78 -16.62
C LEU A 48 15.72 4.10 -15.14
N HIS A 49 16.44 3.38 -14.29
CA HIS A 49 16.46 3.61 -12.84
C HIS A 49 16.97 5.02 -12.52
N TYR A 50 18.07 5.46 -13.14
CA TYR A 50 18.62 6.81 -12.95
C TYR A 50 17.65 7.90 -13.42
N GLN A 51 17.03 7.73 -14.59
CA GLN A 51 16.02 8.65 -15.12
C GLN A 51 14.77 8.75 -14.22
N LEU A 52 14.32 7.62 -13.68
CA LEU A 52 13.18 7.58 -12.75
C LEU A 52 13.54 8.25 -11.42
N GLN A 53 14.77 8.10 -10.95
CA GLN A 53 15.25 8.68 -9.70
C GLN A 53 15.49 10.20 -9.84
N SER A 54 15.99 10.68 -10.97
CA SER A 54 16.23 12.11 -11.20
C SER A 54 14.94 12.93 -11.32
N ARG A 55 13.92 12.39 -11.99
CA ARG A 55 12.59 13.02 -12.04
C ARG A 55 11.94 13.14 -10.66
N ALA A 56 12.31 12.28 -9.72
CA ALA A 56 11.84 12.30 -8.35
C ALA A 56 12.43 13.45 -7.52
N LEU A 57 13.52 14.09 -7.94
CA LEU A 57 14.17 15.15 -7.19
C LEU A 57 13.62 16.56 -7.48
N ASP A 58 12.95 16.75 -8.63
CA ASP A 58 12.60 18.10 -9.12
C ASP A 58 11.24 18.65 -8.63
N SER A 59 10.43 17.88 -7.93
CA SER A 59 9.12 18.34 -7.46
C SER A 59 9.07 18.58 -5.94
N LEU A 60 9.92 19.44 -5.43
CA LEU A 60 9.91 19.87 -4.02
C LEU A 60 9.02 21.12 -3.80
N GLN A 61 7.80 21.14 -4.31
CA GLN A 61 6.74 21.94 -3.69
C GLN A 61 6.01 21.05 -2.68
N THR A 62 6.64 20.90 -1.53
CA THR A 62 6.10 20.04 -0.47
C THR A 62 5.04 20.85 0.27
N ALA A 63 3.79 20.44 0.18
CA ALA A 63 2.78 20.88 1.12
C ALA A 63 3.33 20.64 2.54
N SER A 64 3.30 21.63 3.40
CA SER A 64 3.85 21.52 4.75
C SER A 64 2.91 20.76 5.71
N ALA A 65 1.67 20.49 5.33
CA ALA A 65 0.69 19.75 6.10
C ALA A 65 -0.46 19.24 5.22
N ILE A 66 -1.13 18.17 5.65
CA ILE A 66 -2.42 17.78 5.09
C ILE A 66 -3.45 18.85 5.51
N PRO A 67 -4.15 19.49 4.56
CA PRO A 67 -5.15 20.49 4.91
C PRO A 67 -6.22 19.88 5.81
N LYS A 68 -6.65 20.60 6.85
CA LYS A 68 -7.69 20.15 7.77
C LYS A 68 -9.06 20.51 7.20
N ILE A 69 -9.95 19.55 7.19
CA ILE A 69 -11.35 19.75 6.80
C ILE A 69 -12.19 19.88 8.06
N ASP A 70 -12.91 20.99 8.22
CA ASP A 70 -13.64 21.26 9.45
C ASP A 70 -14.93 20.44 9.58
N HIS A 71 -15.49 19.98 8.46
CA HIS A 71 -16.70 19.16 8.49
C HIS A 71 -16.79 18.23 7.27
N PHE A 72 -17.35 17.04 7.50
CA PHE A 72 -17.77 16.10 6.48
C PHE A 72 -19.26 15.83 6.66
N GLY A 73 -20.10 16.54 5.90
CA GLY A 73 -21.55 16.46 6.06
C GLY A 73 -22.00 16.82 7.48
N SER A 74 -22.55 15.83 8.21
CA SER A 74 -22.99 16.01 9.59
C SER A 74 -21.90 15.85 10.66
N TRP A 75 -20.69 15.52 10.27
CA TRP A 75 -19.55 15.32 11.16
C TRP A 75 -18.70 16.59 11.23
N GLN A 76 -18.47 17.08 12.43
CA GLN A 76 -17.66 18.28 12.69
C GLN A 76 -16.34 17.90 13.33
N ARG A 77 -15.25 18.50 12.85
CA ARG A 77 -13.93 18.34 13.46
C ARG A 77 -13.92 18.92 14.86
N HIS A 78 -13.41 18.16 15.80
CA HIS A 78 -13.25 18.56 17.17
C HIS A 78 -11.80 18.39 17.60
N SER A 79 -11.20 19.43 18.18
CA SER A 79 -9.86 19.29 18.76
C SER A 79 -9.97 18.53 20.08
N VAL A 80 -9.52 17.29 20.11
CA VAL A 80 -9.49 16.47 21.32
C VAL A 80 -8.12 16.56 21.95
N ASN A 81 -8.10 16.90 23.25
CA ASN A 81 -6.86 17.00 24.03
C ASN A 81 -6.28 15.63 24.45
N GLN A 82 -6.92 14.50 24.11
CA GLN A 82 -6.45 13.17 24.45
C GLN A 82 -6.73 12.18 23.32
N GLU A 83 -5.66 11.74 22.67
CA GLU A 83 -5.71 10.60 21.77
C GLU A 83 -5.90 9.33 22.60
N ILE A 84 -6.96 8.56 22.32
CA ILE A 84 -7.22 7.29 23.00
C ILE A 84 -6.25 6.21 22.45
N TRP A 85 -5.96 6.27 21.15
CA TRP A 85 -5.13 5.35 20.41
C TRP A 85 -4.65 6.04 19.13
N LYS A 86 -3.49 5.64 18.64
CA LYS A 86 -2.93 6.07 17.36
C LYS A 86 -2.26 4.90 16.65
N PRO A 87 -2.43 4.74 15.32
CA PRO A 87 -1.66 3.77 14.56
C PRO A 87 -0.18 4.14 14.55
N ILE A 88 0.68 3.15 14.41
CA ILE A 88 2.11 3.35 14.17
C ILE A 88 2.29 3.56 12.68
N ILE A 89 2.67 4.76 12.29
CA ILE A 89 2.98 5.11 10.90
C ILE A 89 4.44 5.53 10.85
N HIS A 90 5.25 4.79 10.09
CA HIS A 90 6.68 4.98 10.09
C HIS A 90 7.11 5.96 9.00
N GLN A 91 7.74 7.07 9.41
CA GLN A 91 8.32 8.10 8.56
C GLN A 91 7.40 8.59 7.42
N PRO A 92 6.12 8.95 7.68
CA PRO A 92 5.30 9.60 6.68
C PRO A 92 5.87 10.98 6.35
N ASP A 93 5.70 11.45 5.10
CA ASP A 93 6.08 12.81 4.75
C ASP A 93 5.12 13.82 5.39
N LEU A 94 3.82 13.49 5.48
CA LEU A 94 2.81 14.26 6.19
C LEU A 94 1.94 13.33 7.03
N GLU A 95 1.51 13.82 8.18
CA GLU A 95 0.64 13.08 9.09
C GLU A 95 -0.55 13.95 9.51
N LEU A 96 -1.73 13.34 9.57
CA LEU A 96 -2.95 13.94 10.09
C LEU A 96 -3.56 13.00 11.12
N THR A 97 -3.92 13.54 12.28
CA THR A 97 -4.79 12.89 13.27
C THR A 97 -5.84 13.91 13.66
N ASP A 98 -7.09 13.66 13.29
CA ASP A 98 -8.23 14.50 13.62
C ASP A 98 -9.39 13.66 14.17
N THR A 99 -10.17 14.25 15.06
CA THR A 99 -11.38 13.64 15.57
C THR A 99 -12.60 14.40 15.06
N TYR A 100 -13.59 13.64 14.61
CA TYR A 100 -14.88 14.17 14.16
C TYR A 100 -15.98 13.66 15.06
N THR A 101 -16.93 14.54 15.37
CA THR A 101 -18.07 14.23 16.22
C THR A 101 -19.38 14.56 15.52
N SER A 102 -20.41 13.78 15.82
CA SER A 102 -21.79 14.02 15.40
C SER A 102 -22.75 13.52 16.49
N ASN A 103 -24.05 13.59 16.24
CA ASN A 103 -25.05 12.95 17.11
C ASN A 103 -24.93 11.42 17.19
N GLN A 104 -24.14 10.79 16.30
CA GLN A 104 -23.89 9.35 16.30
C GLN A 104 -22.68 8.96 17.16
N GLY A 105 -21.87 9.92 17.62
CA GLY A 105 -20.68 9.70 18.43
C GLY A 105 -19.42 10.32 17.83
N SER A 106 -18.27 9.68 18.04
CA SER A 106 -16.96 10.17 17.60
C SER A 106 -16.25 9.17 16.68
N ILE A 107 -15.51 9.72 15.72
CA ILE A 107 -14.60 9.00 14.81
C ILE A 107 -13.24 9.68 14.86
N GLN A 108 -12.19 8.93 14.98
CA GLN A 108 -10.82 9.41 14.77
C GLN A 108 -10.37 9.01 13.36
N LEU A 109 -9.83 9.96 12.63
CA LEU A 109 -9.21 9.79 11.31
C LEU A 109 -7.71 9.98 11.45
N ASP A 110 -6.94 8.96 11.05
CA ASP A 110 -5.48 9.05 10.96
C ASP A 110 -5.04 8.81 9.52
N ILE A 111 -4.12 9.64 9.04
CA ILE A 111 -3.56 9.56 7.70
C ILE A 111 -2.06 9.70 7.80
N GLY A 112 -1.31 8.72 7.30
CA GLY A 112 0.09 8.86 6.97
C GLY A 112 0.22 8.97 5.45
N TYR A 113 0.64 10.13 4.97
CA TYR A 113 0.82 10.42 3.55
C TYR A 113 2.29 10.37 3.17
N PHE A 114 2.59 9.71 2.07
CA PHE A 114 3.92 9.51 1.51
C PHE A 114 3.95 10.10 0.10
N HIS A 115 4.54 11.27 -0.02
CA HIS A 115 4.63 11.99 -1.31
C HIS A 115 5.56 11.26 -2.28
N LYS A 116 6.71 10.79 -1.75
CA LYS A 116 7.67 9.93 -2.47
C LYS A 116 7.95 8.70 -1.65
N GLN A 117 7.45 7.57 -2.13
CA GLN A 117 7.74 6.31 -1.48
C GLN A 117 9.20 5.92 -1.72
N ARG A 118 9.94 5.72 -0.63
CA ARG A 118 11.34 5.33 -0.58
C ARG A 118 11.55 4.28 0.50
N ASP A 119 12.67 3.58 0.43
CA ASP A 119 12.98 2.55 1.42
C ASP A 119 12.85 3.09 2.87
N GLY A 120 12.09 2.36 3.69
CA GLY A 120 11.75 2.77 5.06
C GLY A 120 10.66 3.84 5.19
N SER A 121 10.20 4.48 4.11
CA SER A 121 9.14 5.50 4.10
C SER A 121 8.13 5.18 3.01
N GLU A 122 7.26 4.23 3.28
CA GLU A 122 6.28 3.67 2.34
C GLU A 122 4.91 3.52 3.00
N ALA A 123 3.85 3.79 2.25
CA ALA A 123 2.48 3.59 2.75
C ALA A 123 2.21 2.12 3.09
N VAL A 124 2.71 1.21 2.25
CA VAL A 124 2.63 -0.24 2.46
C VAL A 124 3.95 -0.74 3.03
N SER A 125 4.06 -0.75 4.34
CA SER A 125 5.24 -1.22 5.07
C SER A 125 4.82 -2.10 6.24
N SER A 126 5.63 -3.09 6.57
CA SER A 126 5.47 -3.88 7.80
C SER A 126 5.68 -3.05 9.07
N ASN A 127 6.23 -1.84 8.95
CA ASN A 127 6.41 -0.89 10.04
C ASN A 127 5.14 -0.06 10.31
N ASN A 128 4.20 0.03 9.35
CA ASN A 128 2.90 0.65 9.56
C ASN A 128 1.94 -0.36 10.17
N ARG A 129 1.48 -0.10 11.39
CA ARG A 129 0.76 -1.09 12.21
C ARG A 129 -0.34 -0.43 13.04
N LEU A 130 -1.38 -1.18 13.31
CA LEU A 130 -2.42 -0.74 14.25
C LEU A 130 -1.97 -0.88 15.71
N VAL A 131 -1.10 -1.84 16.01
CA VAL A 131 -0.63 -2.11 17.37
C VAL A 131 0.86 -2.41 17.39
N ASP A 132 1.53 -2.08 18.48
CA ASP A 132 2.91 -2.47 18.70
C ASP A 132 2.95 -3.95 19.13
N PRO A 133 3.63 -4.82 18.35
CA PRO A 133 3.75 -6.24 18.71
C PRO A 133 4.75 -6.50 19.84
N TYR A 134 5.62 -5.53 20.17
CA TYR A 134 6.75 -5.73 21.08
C TYR A 134 6.55 -5.14 22.48
N GLY A 135 5.62 -4.21 22.67
CA GLY A 135 5.47 -3.56 23.98
C GLY A 135 4.18 -2.77 24.18
N GLY A 136 3.32 -2.68 23.17
CA GLY A 136 2.07 -1.92 23.26
C GLY A 136 0.99 -2.62 24.10
N ASP A 137 0.18 -1.83 24.79
CA ASP A 137 -0.96 -2.32 25.57
C ASP A 137 -2.12 -2.79 24.69
N TRP A 138 -2.23 -2.24 23.46
CA TRP A 138 -3.26 -2.61 22.51
C TRP A 138 -2.95 -3.91 21.81
N LYS A 139 -3.94 -4.78 21.66
CA LYS A 139 -3.82 -6.08 20.97
C LYS A 139 -4.89 -6.21 19.89
N ILE A 140 -4.57 -6.88 18.80
CA ILE A 140 -5.55 -7.27 17.78
C ILE A 140 -6.40 -8.39 18.35
N VAL A 141 -7.72 -8.19 18.35
CA VAL A 141 -8.72 -9.17 18.81
C VAL A 141 -9.27 -9.96 17.62
N SER A 142 -9.60 -9.27 16.54
CA SER A 142 -10.13 -9.89 15.32
C SER A 142 -9.93 -8.98 14.12
N SER A 143 -9.83 -9.57 12.92
CA SER A 143 -9.79 -8.84 11.66
C SER A 143 -10.67 -9.52 10.63
N SER A 144 -11.34 -8.75 9.79
CA SER A 144 -12.16 -9.22 8.67
C SER A 144 -12.26 -8.17 7.59
N VAL A 145 -12.50 -8.58 6.35
CA VAL A 145 -12.78 -7.65 5.25
C VAL A 145 -14.26 -7.29 5.28
N VAL A 146 -14.55 -6.01 5.10
CA VAL A 146 -15.93 -5.46 5.07
C VAL A 146 -16.12 -4.69 3.78
N GLU A 147 -17.21 -5.00 3.09
CA GLU A 147 -17.63 -4.24 1.91
C GLU A 147 -18.19 -2.88 2.32
N THR A 148 -17.83 -1.85 1.57
CA THR A 148 -18.37 -0.49 1.71
C THR A 148 -19.03 -0.06 0.40
N SER A 149 -19.49 1.19 0.34
CA SER A 149 -20.11 1.74 -0.87
C SER A 149 -19.13 1.96 -2.05
N LYS A 150 -17.83 2.04 -1.79
CA LYS A 150 -16.81 2.36 -2.81
C LYS A 150 -15.83 1.21 -3.03
N PHE A 151 -15.23 0.67 -1.98
CA PHE A 151 -14.24 -0.41 -2.03
C PHE A 151 -14.17 -1.12 -0.67
N PRO A 152 -13.77 -2.39 -0.61
CA PRO A 152 -13.65 -3.10 0.65
C PRO A 152 -12.51 -2.56 1.52
N VAL A 153 -12.72 -2.57 2.84
CA VAL A 153 -11.75 -2.15 3.87
C VAL A 153 -11.40 -3.29 4.81
N LEU A 154 -10.26 -3.25 5.44
CA LEU A 154 -9.91 -4.17 6.52
C LEU A 154 -10.49 -3.62 7.84
N GLU A 155 -11.45 -4.32 8.41
CA GLU A 155 -12.02 -4.02 9.73
C GLU A 155 -11.28 -4.83 10.79
N THR A 156 -10.68 -4.15 11.76
CA THR A 156 -9.94 -4.76 12.86
C THR A 156 -10.51 -4.28 14.19
N THR A 157 -10.77 -5.21 15.10
CA THR A 157 -11.03 -4.90 16.50
C THR A 157 -9.71 -4.92 17.25
N ILE A 158 -9.35 -3.84 17.89
CA ILE A 158 -8.23 -3.77 18.82
C ILE A 158 -8.76 -3.57 20.25
N GLY A 159 -8.03 -4.12 21.23
CA GLY A 159 -8.44 -4.07 22.64
C GLY A 159 -7.28 -3.75 23.57
N ARG A 160 -7.58 -3.00 24.63
CA ARG A 160 -6.67 -2.67 25.75
C ARG A 160 -7.47 -2.71 27.05
N ALA A 161 -7.19 -3.67 27.92
CA ALA A 161 -8.01 -3.95 29.10
C ALA A 161 -9.49 -4.10 28.70
N GLU A 162 -10.39 -3.29 29.30
CA GLU A 162 -11.82 -3.31 28.98
C GLU A 162 -12.22 -2.43 27.78
N ARG A 163 -11.28 -1.64 27.26
CA ARG A 163 -11.54 -0.73 26.14
C ARG A 163 -11.30 -1.46 24.82
N LYS A 164 -12.23 -1.28 23.88
CA LYS A 164 -12.10 -1.78 22.52
C LYS A 164 -12.36 -0.67 21.51
N LEU A 165 -11.67 -0.74 20.38
CA LEU A 165 -11.92 0.11 19.23
C LEU A 165 -12.21 -0.75 18.01
N LEU A 166 -13.12 -0.30 17.18
CA LEU A 166 -13.32 -0.81 15.84
C LEU A 166 -12.57 0.10 14.86
N VAL A 167 -11.64 -0.47 14.12
CA VAL A 167 -10.75 0.26 13.23
C VAL A 167 -10.96 -0.22 11.80
N TRP A 168 -11.19 0.69 10.87
CA TRP A 168 -11.13 0.44 9.43
C TRP A 168 -9.81 0.95 8.89
N GLN A 169 -9.19 0.17 8.00
CA GLN A 169 -7.88 0.47 7.43
C GLN A 169 -7.87 0.18 5.95
N TRP A 170 -7.23 1.07 5.19
CA TRP A 170 -6.95 0.87 3.75
C TRP A 170 -5.73 1.65 3.30
N TYR A 171 -5.28 1.36 2.09
CA TYR A 171 -4.21 2.06 1.40
C TYR A 171 -4.78 2.85 0.23
N ARG A 172 -4.24 4.01 -0.03
CA ARG A 172 -4.44 4.78 -1.25
C ARG A 172 -3.12 4.87 -2.00
N MET A 173 -3.11 4.50 -3.30
CA MET A 173 -1.98 4.60 -4.22
C MET A 173 -2.46 5.31 -5.47
N GLY A 174 -2.10 6.58 -5.66
CA GLY A 174 -2.70 7.37 -6.75
C GLY A 174 -4.22 7.34 -6.67
N ASP A 175 -4.87 6.75 -7.67
CA ASP A 175 -6.33 6.63 -7.75
C ASP A 175 -6.86 5.31 -7.16
N LEU A 176 -5.97 4.31 -6.95
CA LEU A 176 -6.37 3.03 -6.36
C LEU A 176 -6.56 3.16 -4.86
N GLN A 177 -7.65 2.57 -4.37
CA GLN A 177 -7.90 2.36 -2.95
C GLN A 177 -8.13 0.88 -2.68
N THR A 178 -7.46 0.34 -1.68
CA THR A 178 -7.53 -1.09 -1.37
C THR A 178 -7.09 -1.40 0.05
N TYR A 179 -7.71 -2.41 0.66
CA TYR A 179 -7.22 -2.96 1.92
C TYR A 179 -6.03 -3.92 1.73
N SER A 180 -5.83 -4.42 0.51
CA SER A 180 -4.83 -5.43 0.23
C SER A 180 -3.44 -4.81 0.04
N PRO A 181 -2.45 -5.14 0.88
CA PRO A 181 -1.09 -4.65 0.73
C PRO A 181 -0.45 -5.13 -0.58
N TYR A 182 -0.80 -6.33 -1.05
CA TYR A 182 -0.28 -6.87 -2.32
C TYR A 182 -0.78 -6.07 -3.52
N LYS A 183 -2.09 -5.75 -3.56
CA LYS A 183 -2.66 -4.92 -4.64
C LYS A 183 -2.05 -3.51 -4.61
N ALA A 184 -1.89 -2.93 -3.43
CA ALA A 184 -1.29 -1.62 -3.27
C ALA A 184 0.17 -1.60 -3.76
N LYS A 185 1.00 -2.59 -3.39
CA LYS A 185 2.40 -2.71 -3.86
C LYS A 185 2.50 -2.94 -5.37
N PHE A 186 1.64 -3.78 -5.93
CA PHE A 186 1.59 -3.98 -7.37
C PHE A 186 1.26 -2.68 -8.12
N TYR A 187 0.27 -1.94 -7.63
CA TYR A 187 -0.14 -0.68 -8.25
C TYR A 187 0.91 0.43 -8.05
N GLU A 188 1.60 0.46 -6.92
CA GLU A 188 2.76 1.35 -6.70
C GLU A 188 3.84 1.13 -7.77
N ALA A 189 4.21 -0.14 -8.02
CA ALA A 189 5.18 -0.48 -9.06
C ALA A 189 4.70 -0.06 -10.45
N TYR A 190 3.42 -0.29 -10.75
CA TYR A 190 2.80 0.15 -12.01
C TYR A 190 2.88 1.68 -12.18
N MET A 191 2.47 2.44 -11.17
CA MET A 191 2.51 3.91 -11.21
C MET A 191 3.94 4.44 -11.39
N ARG A 192 4.91 3.86 -10.70
CA ARG A 192 6.33 4.24 -10.79
C ARG A 192 6.85 4.10 -12.23
N ILE A 193 6.42 3.08 -12.96
CA ILE A 193 6.86 2.81 -14.33
C ILE A 193 6.13 3.70 -15.34
N PHE A 194 4.80 3.82 -15.22
CA PHE A 194 3.96 4.39 -16.28
C PHE A 194 3.51 5.83 -16.05
N SER A 195 3.32 6.27 -14.80
CA SER A 195 2.82 7.62 -14.51
C SER A 195 3.84 8.55 -13.89
N GLY A 196 4.98 8.02 -13.42
CA GLY A 196 5.99 8.77 -12.67
C GLY A 196 5.50 9.22 -11.27
N ARG A 197 4.27 8.87 -10.87
CA ARG A 197 3.74 9.12 -9.52
C ARG A 197 4.15 8.01 -8.56
N THR A 198 4.42 8.36 -7.34
CA THR A 198 4.75 7.41 -6.28
C THR A 198 4.02 7.72 -4.98
N ASP A 199 3.08 8.67 -5.00
CA ASP A 199 2.35 9.07 -3.80
C ASP A 199 1.43 7.96 -3.30
N GLY A 200 1.38 7.83 -1.99
CA GLY A 200 0.54 6.88 -1.32
C GLY A 200 0.12 7.33 0.07
N ALA A 201 -0.92 6.71 0.62
CA ALA A 201 -1.34 6.97 1.98
C ALA A 201 -1.77 5.68 2.69
N PHE A 202 -1.48 5.60 3.97
CA PHE A 202 -2.05 4.67 4.92
C PHE A 202 -3.10 5.40 5.72
N ILE A 203 -4.35 4.91 5.70
CA ILE A 203 -5.50 5.61 6.26
C ILE A 203 -6.22 4.70 7.24
N THR A 204 -6.58 5.23 8.41
CA THR A 204 -7.42 4.53 9.37
C THR A 204 -8.57 5.40 9.86
N LEU A 205 -9.70 4.76 10.10
CA LEU A 205 -10.85 5.32 10.83
C LEU A 205 -11.08 4.48 12.07
N SER A 206 -11.22 5.09 13.23
CA SER A 206 -11.49 4.36 14.44
C SER A 206 -12.66 4.96 15.24
N THR A 207 -13.39 4.09 15.96
CA THR A 207 -14.46 4.49 16.87
C THR A 207 -14.46 3.57 18.09
N PRO A 208 -14.86 4.04 19.27
CA PRO A 208 -15.09 3.17 20.41
C PRO A 208 -16.06 2.03 20.05
N LEU A 209 -15.68 0.82 20.46
CA LEU A 209 -16.50 -0.38 20.37
C LEU A 209 -16.99 -0.72 21.78
N ASP A 210 -18.16 -0.19 22.09
CA ASP A 210 -18.83 -0.49 23.36
C ASP A 210 -19.38 -1.93 23.32
N GLU A 211 -20.68 -2.13 23.34
CA GLU A 211 -21.27 -3.48 23.33
C GLU A 211 -21.69 -3.96 21.94
N ASP A 212 -22.08 -3.05 21.03
CA ASP A 212 -22.63 -3.41 19.72
C ASP A 212 -21.69 -3.05 18.55
N ARG A 213 -21.10 -4.09 17.97
CA ARG A 213 -20.28 -3.98 16.76
C ARG A 213 -21.05 -3.42 15.55
N LYS A 214 -22.35 -3.71 15.44
CA LYS A 214 -23.16 -3.21 14.33
C LYS A 214 -23.35 -1.70 14.44
N ALA A 215 -23.57 -1.19 15.66
CA ALA A 215 -23.68 0.24 15.92
C ALA A 215 -22.35 0.96 15.63
N ALA A 216 -21.22 0.42 16.08
CA ALA A 216 -19.89 0.97 15.77
C ALA A 216 -19.61 0.97 14.26
N ARG A 217 -19.91 -0.12 13.55
CA ARG A 217 -19.78 -0.19 12.08
C ARG A 217 -20.66 0.81 11.36
N LYS A 218 -21.91 1.03 11.84
CA LYS A 218 -22.82 2.02 11.26
C LYS A 218 -22.25 3.45 11.39
N LYS A 219 -21.59 3.77 12.52
CA LYS A 219 -20.91 5.06 12.71
C LYS A 219 -19.79 5.24 11.68
N LEU A 220 -18.90 4.23 11.56
CA LEU A 220 -17.81 4.25 10.59
C LEU A 220 -18.32 4.41 9.15
N LEU A 221 -19.36 3.66 8.79
CA LEU A 221 -19.96 3.74 7.46
C LEU A 221 -20.60 5.11 7.20
N SER A 222 -21.26 5.69 8.18
CA SER A 222 -21.86 7.03 8.06
C SER A 222 -20.79 8.09 7.81
N PHE A 223 -19.70 8.09 8.57
CA PHE A 223 -18.58 8.99 8.35
C PHE A 223 -17.91 8.75 7.00
N TYR A 224 -17.57 7.51 6.70
CA TYR A 224 -16.91 7.11 5.46
C TYR A 224 -17.67 7.61 4.22
N ASN A 225 -18.98 7.39 4.16
CA ASN A 225 -19.81 7.81 3.03
C ASN A 225 -19.84 9.33 2.83
N GLN A 226 -19.67 10.12 3.89
CA GLN A 226 -19.68 11.58 3.83
C GLN A 226 -18.28 12.17 3.61
N ALA A 227 -17.21 11.43 3.95
CA ALA A 227 -15.85 11.94 3.95
C ALA A 227 -15.02 11.45 2.75
N ILE A 228 -15.30 10.24 2.22
CA ILE A 228 -14.35 9.53 1.34
C ILE A 228 -14.04 10.29 0.04
N ASP A 229 -15.02 10.93 -0.57
CA ASP A 229 -14.81 11.62 -1.85
C ASP A 229 -13.98 12.91 -1.66
N ASP A 230 -14.20 13.65 -0.58
CA ASP A 230 -13.43 14.85 -0.24
C ASP A 230 -12.01 14.51 0.20
N LEU A 231 -11.84 13.45 1.01
CA LEU A 231 -10.51 12.93 1.38
C LEU A 231 -9.72 12.52 0.15
N ASN A 232 -10.34 11.80 -0.78
CA ASN A 232 -9.68 11.37 -2.00
C ASN A 232 -9.23 12.53 -2.87
N ARG A 233 -10.09 13.54 -3.03
CA ARG A 233 -9.76 14.75 -3.77
C ARG A 233 -8.58 15.47 -3.13
N GLN A 234 -8.63 15.68 -1.83
CA GLN A 234 -7.58 16.34 -1.06
C GLN A 234 -6.22 15.63 -1.20
N LEU A 235 -6.20 14.31 -1.00
CA LEU A 235 -4.98 13.52 -1.11
C LEU A 235 -4.47 13.44 -2.57
N TYR A 236 -5.37 13.50 -3.54
CA TYR A 236 -5.00 13.58 -4.96
C TYR A 236 -4.30 14.89 -5.30
N ASP A 237 -4.80 16.00 -4.75
CA ASP A 237 -4.22 17.34 -4.99
C ASP A 237 -2.86 17.51 -4.32
N LEU A 238 -2.60 16.82 -3.19
CA LEU A 238 -1.28 16.76 -2.56
C LEU A 238 -0.23 16.04 -3.41
N GLY A 239 -0.64 15.15 -4.30
CA GLY A 239 0.26 14.37 -5.15
C GLY A 239 0.54 15.01 -6.52
N LYS A 240 -0.02 16.19 -6.82
CA LYS A 240 0.25 16.96 -8.04
C LYS A 240 1.50 17.79 -7.89
#